data_f01dd417f15b7340739dcda8271fd3de
#
_entry.id   f01dd417f15b7340739dcda8271fd3de
#
_cell.length_a   1.000
_cell.length_b   1.000
_cell.length_c   1.000
_cell.angle_alpha   90.00
_cell.angle_beta   90.00
_cell.angle_gamma   90.00
#
_symmetry.space_group_name_H-M   'P 1'
#
loop_
_entity.id
_entity.type
_entity.pdbx_description
1 polymer ?
#
loop_
_entity_poly.entity_id
_entity_poly.type
_entity_poly.pdbx_seq_one_letter_code
_entity_poly.pdbx_strand_id
1 'polypeptide(L)'
;FRFEMGDITRKRKHRILKIYYRMVQRHLYAFGGDTTKRFLSKNPSMAARIETISTYFPDAKIIVIERDPCNVFPSTESLQKLLFNIATDVPISNMEKKAIYKILEDFRLNLQLTLVKKKILPFIVISFNDLINNRELVLKALLKWMDFENTEIPIVDKTVHKTKALYKPLNNSELIRILRNPWPVWPKESYLN
;
A
#
# COMPACT_ATOMS: atom_id res chain seq x y z
N PHE A 1 -16.76 9.06 -8.69
CA PHE A 1 -16.45 7.65 -8.35
C PHE A 1 -16.51 7.51 -6.83
N ARG A 2 -17.67 7.05 -6.32
CA ARG A 2 -17.81 6.66 -4.91
C ARG A 2 -17.16 5.31 -4.72
N PHE A 3 -15.94 5.26 -4.20
CA PHE A 3 -15.36 4.06 -3.60
C PHE A 3 -15.86 3.90 -2.16
N GLU A 4 -17.16 3.84 -1.97
CA GLU A 4 -17.71 3.33 -0.71
C GLU A 4 -17.55 1.82 -0.74
N MET A 5 -16.60 1.32 0.06
CA MET A 5 -16.32 -0.12 0.19
C MET A 5 -17.52 -0.93 0.71
N GLY A 6 -18.54 -0.29 1.25
CA GLY A 6 -19.80 -0.89 1.70
C GLY A 6 -20.69 -1.41 0.58
N ASP A 7 -20.69 -0.76 -0.59
CA ASP A 7 -21.67 -1.00 -1.65
C ASP A 7 -21.33 -2.12 -2.64
N ILE A 8 -20.11 -2.65 -2.58
CA ILE A 8 -19.76 -3.77 -3.47
C ILE A 8 -20.20 -5.07 -2.83
N THR A 9 -21.21 -5.72 -3.42
CA THR A 9 -21.69 -7.02 -2.95
C THR A 9 -20.55 -8.03 -2.84
N ARG A 10 -20.62 -8.94 -1.86
CA ARG A 10 -19.65 -10.04 -1.68
C ARG A 10 -19.40 -10.79 -2.99
N LYS A 11 -20.45 -11.08 -3.77
CA LYS A 11 -20.38 -11.75 -5.08
C LYS A 11 -19.51 -10.95 -6.08
N ARG A 12 -19.63 -9.63 -6.13
CA ARG A 12 -18.85 -8.79 -7.03
C ARG A 12 -17.36 -8.71 -6.60
N LYS A 13 -17.09 -8.64 -5.29
CA LYS A 13 -15.73 -8.71 -4.76
C LYS A 13 -15.02 -10.00 -5.18
N HIS A 14 -15.68 -11.15 -4.97
CA HIS A 14 -15.15 -12.44 -5.38
C HIS A 14 -14.95 -12.55 -6.89
N ARG A 15 -15.87 -12.05 -7.72
CA ARG A 15 -15.71 -12.04 -9.19
C ARG A 15 -14.46 -11.27 -9.62
N ILE A 16 -14.24 -10.08 -9.07
CA ILE A 16 -13.07 -9.25 -9.38
C ILE A 16 -11.79 -9.97 -8.99
N LEU A 17 -11.72 -10.55 -7.79
CA LEU A 17 -10.52 -11.24 -7.33
C LEU A 17 -10.29 -12.57 -8.05
N LYS A 18 -11.32 -13.26 -8.48
CA LYS A 18 -11.18 -14.46 -9.34
C LYS A 18 -10.54 -14.08 -10.69
N ILE A 19 -10.89 -12.94 -11.27
CA ILE A 19 -10.26 -12.43 -12.49
C ILE A 19 -8.79 -12.10 -12.19
N TYR A 20 -8.51 -11.37 -11.12
CA TYR A 20 -7.15 -11.04 -10.71
C TYR A 20 -6.30 -12.29 -10.46
N TYR A 21 -6.81 -13.27 -9.75
CA TYR A 21 -6.15 -14.56 -9.53
C TYR A 21 -5.74 -15.22 -10.85
N ARG A 22 -6.66 -15.30 -11.82
CA ARG A 22 -6.37 -15.85 -13.14
C ARG A 22 -5.32 -15.04 -13.91
N MET A 23 -5.30 -13.72 -13.75
CA MET A 23 -4.26 -12.87 -14.34
C MET A 23 -2.89 -13.18 -13.73
N VAL A 24 -2.80 -13.33 -12.41
CA VAL A 24 -1.56 -13.73 -11.72
C VAL A 24 -1.09 -15.11 -12.20
N GLN A 25 -1.98 -16.08 -12.29
CA GLN A 25 -1.63 -17.41 -12.81
C GLN A 25 -1.07 -17.36 -14.24
N ARG A 26 -1.71 -16.59 -15.13
CA ARG A 26 -1.24 -16.42 -16.52
C ARG A 26 0.12 -15.72 -16.56
N HIS A 27 0.32 -14.73 -15.70
CA HIS A 27 1.60 -14.03 -15.61
C HIS A 27 2.71 -14.99 -15.17
N LEU A 28 2.51 -15.73 -14.09
CA LEU A 28 3.47 -16.71 -13.61
C LEU A 28 3.78 -17.78 -14.69
N TYR A 29 2.75 -18.28 -15.37
CA TYR A 29 2.92 -19.24 -16.46
C TYR A 29 3.76 -18.66 -17.62
N ALA A 30 3.49 -17.42 -18.04
CA ALA A 30 4.23 -16.76 -19.11
C ALA A 30 5.71 -16.51 -18.79
N PHE A 31 6.05 -16.38 -17.49
CA PHE A 31 7.43 -16.17 -17.03
C PHE A 31 8.11 -17.44 -16.51
N GLY A 32 7.68 -18.61 -16.97
CA GLY A 32 8.37 -19.87 -16.76
C GLY A 32 7.67 -20.89 -15.89
N GLY A 33 6.57 -20.51 -15.21
CA GLY A 33 5.66 -21.43 -14.53
C GLY A 33 6.23 -22.30 -13.41
N ASP A 34 7.48 -22.05 -12.99
CA ASP A 34 8.10 -22.83 -11.93
C ASP A 34 7.66 -22.37 -10.52
N THR A 35 7.74 -23.30 -9.57
CA THR A 35 7.32 -23.07 -8.18
C THR A 35 8.29 -22.19 -7.38
N THR A 36 9.45 -21.85 -7.96
CA THR A 36 10.47 -21.04 -7.30
C THR A 36 10.19 -19.54 -7.42
N LYS A 37 9.38 -19.14 -8.41
CA LYS A 37 9.03 -17.73 -8.63
C LYS A 37 7.85 -17.31 -7.80
N ARG A 38 7.95 -16.12 -7.21
CA ARG A 38 6.86 -15.47 -6.48
C ARG A 38 6.40 -14.22 -7.21
N PHE A 39 5.10 -13.97 -7.17
CA PHE A 39 4.51 -12.77 -7.75
C PHE A 39 4.55 -11.63 -6.74
N LEU A 40 5.23 -10.55 -7.07
CA LEU A 40 5.22 -9.31 -6.30
C LEU A 40 4.24 -8.31 -6.91
N SER A 41 3.25 -7.90 -6.14
CA SER A 41 2.26 -6.90 -6.55
C SER A 41 2.38 -5.61 -5.74
N LYS A 42 2.49 -4.47 -6.40
CA LYS A 42 2.38 -3.14 -5.79
C LYS A 42 1.06 -2.52 -6.20
N ASN A 43 0.06 -2.61 -5.32
CA ASN A 43 -1.26 -2.04 -5.57
C ASN A 43 -1.87 -1.48 -4.27
N PRO A 44 -1.77 -0.16 -4.03
CA PRO A 44 -2.30 0.46 -2.81
C PRO A 44 -3.80 0.22 -2.59
N SER A 45 -4.59 0.08 -3.67
CA SER A 45 -6.03 -0.15 -3.57
C SER A 45 -6.40 -1.53 -3.01
N MET A 46 -5.44 -2.47 -3.00
CA MET A 46 -5.63 -3.79 -2.38
C MET A 46 -5.72 -3.72 -0.85
N ALA A 47 -5.22 -2.65 -0.23
CA ALA A 47 -5.39 -2.40 1.20
C ALA A 47 -6.85 -2.52 1.66
N ALA A 48 -7.78 -2.15 0.80
CA ALA A 48 -9.21 -2.26 1.03
C ALA A 48 -9.78 -3.69 0.92
N ARG A 49 -9.00 -4.67 0.45
CA ARG A 49 -9.47 -5.99 0.04
C ARG A 49 -8.70 -7.15 0.64
N ILE A 50 -7.89 -6.90 1.67
CA ILE A 50 -7.02 -7.92 2.29
C ILE A 50 -7.81 -9.17 2.70
N GLU A 51 -8.99 -9.01 3.30
CA GLU A 51 -9.84 -10.13 3.69
C GLU A 51 -10.30 -11.00 2.50
N THR A 52 -10.55 -10.38 1.34
CA THR A 52 -10.91 -11.13 0.14
C THR A 52 -9.67 -11.69 -0.57
N ILE A 53 -8.53 -10.98 -0.48
CA ILE A 53 -7.24 -11.46 -1.00
C ILE A 53 -6.85 -12.76 -0.30
N SER A 54 -6.97 -12.86 1.01
CA SER A 54 -6.62 -14.06 1.78
C SER A 54 -7.41 -15.31 1.34
N THR A 55 -8.59 -15.13 0.78
CA THR A 55 -9.39 -16.25 0.25
C THR A 55 -8.79 -16.86 -1.04
N TYR A 56 -8.13 -16.04 -1.87
CA TYR A 56 -7.54 -16.47 -3.13
C TYR A 56 -6.04 -16.70 -3.05
N PHE A 57 -5.38 -16.07 -2.09
CA PHE A 57 -3.94 -16.13 -1.84
C PHE A 57 -3.70 -16.33 -0.34
N PRO A 58 -4.01 -17.54 0.20
CA PRO A 58 -3.89 -17.80 1.64
C PRO A 58 -2.45 -17.80 2.15
N ASP A 59 -1.49 -17.95 1.26
CA ASP A 59 -0.04 -17.91 1.48
C ASP A 59 0.59 -16.53 1.22
N ALA A 60 -0.22 -15.52 0.91
CA ALA A 60 0.29 -14.19 0.64
C ALA A 60 0.95 -13.57 1.87
N LYS A 61 2.13 -13.00 1.68
CA LYS A 61 2.82 -12.16 2.66
C LYS A 61 2.59 -10.69 2.33
N ILE A 62 2.20 -9.89 3.31
CA ILE A 62 1.83 -8.48 3.11
C ILE A 62 2.97 -7.57 3.60
N ILE A 63 3.47 -6.72 2.72
CA ILE A 63 4.44 -5.68 3.05
C ILE A 63 3.71 -4.34 3.13
N VAL A 64 3.71 -3.74 4.30
CA VAL A 64 3.13 -2.42 4.54
C VAL A 64 4.24 -1.39 4.61
N ILE A 65 4.24 -0.43 3.69
CA ILE A 65 5.18 0.69 3.74
C ILE A 65 4.52 1.84 4.49
N GLU A 66 5.07 2.13 5.68
CA GLU A 66 4.60 3.21 6.55
C GLU A 66 5.26 4.52 6.17
N ARG A 67 4.48 5.57 5.99
CA ARG A 67 4.97 6.93 5.80
C ARG A 67 4.16 7.89 6.64
N ASP A 68 4.81 8.96 7.11
CA ASP A 68 4.18 10.03 7.89
C ASP A 68 2.94 10.58 7.15
N PRO A 69 1.76 10.55 7.79
CA PRO A 69 0.52 11.05 7.20
C PRO A 69 0.60 12.54 6.84
N CYS A 70 1.38 13.35 7.55
CA CYS A 70 1.61 14.76 7.19
C CYS A 70 2.20 14.92 5.78
N ASN A 71 2.86 13.90 5.26
CA ASN A 71 3.38 13.83 3.90
C ASN A 71 2.46 13.06 2.94
N VAL A 72 1.77 12.01 3.41
CA VAL A 72 0.93 11.15 2.57
C VAL A 72 -0.26 11.91 2.01
N PHE A 73 -0.99 12.65 2.86
CA PHE A 73 -2.19 13.36 2.44
C PHE A 73 -1.92 14.40 1.35
N PRO A 74 -1.02 15.39 1.56
CA PRO A 74 -0.76 16.41 0.54
C PRO A 74 -0.08 15.84 -0.71
N SER A 75 0.73 14.80 -0.57
CA SER A 75 1.33 14.11 -1.72
C SER A 75 0.28 13.45 -2.60
N THR A 76 -0.70 12.76 -1.98
CA THR A 76 -1.80 12.13 -2.71
C THR A 76 -2.72 13.18 -3.34
N GLU A 77 -3.03 14.26 -2.64
CA GLU A 77 -3.80 15.38 -3.20
C GLU A 77 -3.09 15.97 -4.42
N SER A 78 -1.79 16.21 -4.34
CA SER A 78 -1.01 16.73 -5.46
C SER A 78 -1.04 15.81 -6.68
N LEU A 79 -0.91 14.50 -6.47
CA LEU A 79 -1.03 13.50 -7.55
C LEU A 79 -2.43 13.51 -8.16
N GLN A 80 -3.47 13.55 -7.35
CA GLN A 80 -4.84 13.58 -7.85
C GLN A 80 -5.14 14.86 -8.63
N LYS A 81 -4.65 16.01 -8.17
CA LYS A 81 -4.74 17.27 -8.93
C LYS A 81 -4.11 17.14 -10.32
N LEU A 82 -2.92 16.54 -10.40
CA LEU A 82 -2.27 16.31 -11.68
C LEU A 82 -3.10 15.42 -12.59
N LEU A 83 -3.63 14.32 -12.07
CA LEU A 83 -4.47 13.39 -12.83
C LEU A 83 -5.79 14.03 -13.28
N PHE A 84 -6.41 14.84 -12.44
CA PHE A 84 -7.61 15.61 -12.80
C PHE A 84 -7.31 16.62 -13.90
N ASN A 85 -6.22 17.38 -13.78
CA ASN A 85 -5.83 18.36 -14.81
C ASN A 85 -5.52 17.72 -16.18
N ILE A 86 -5.08 16.44 -16.19
CA ILE A 86 -4.88 15.68 -17.44
C ILE A 86 -6.22 15.18 -18.02
N ALA A 87 -7.16 14.80 -17.15
CA ALA A 87 -8.42 14.18 -17.54
C ALA A 87 -9.57 15.18 -17.74
N THR A 88 -9.51 16.34 -17.08
CA THR A 88 -10.57 17.35 -17.09
C THR A 88 -9.96 18.73 -16.91
N ASP A 89 -10.61 19.76 -17.45
CA ASP A 89 -10.23 21.17 -17.24
C ASP A 89 -10.78 21.75 -15.92
N VAL A 90 -11.37 20.90 -15.07
CA VAL A 90 -12.00 21.31 -13.81
C VAL A 90 -11.06 21.06 -12.64
N PRO A 91 -10.75 22.07 -11.81
CA PRO A 91 -9.92 21.89 -10.63
C PRO A 91 -10.62 21.04 -9.58
N ILE A 92 -9.83 20.26 -8.81
CA ILE A 92 -10.34 19.45 -7.70
C ILE A 92 -11.04 20.32 -6.67
N SER A 93 -12.30 20.00 -6.38
CA SER A 93 -13.12 20.66 -5.37
C SER A 93 -12.71 20.26 -3.93
N ASN A 94 -13.14 21.05 -2.95
CA ASN A 94 -12.93 20.71 -1.55
C ASN A 94 -13.65 19.41 -1.13
N MET A 95 -14.74 19.05 -1.79
CA MET A 95 -15.45 17.78 -1.55
C MET A 95 -14.62 16.59 -2.01
N GLU A 96 -13.98 16.68 -3.16
CA GLU A 96 -13.11 15.63 -3.70
C GLU A 96 -11.86 15.45 -2.85
N LYS A 97 -11.26 16.54 -2.35
CA LYS A 97 -10.14 16.46 -1.39
C LYS A 97 -10.53 15.72 -0.11
N LYS A 98 -11.68 16.04 0.47
CA LYS A 98 -12.20 15.32 1.65
C LYS A 98 -12.45 13.85 1.35
N ALA A 99 -12.91 13.51 0.15
CA ALA A 99 -13.10 12.12 -0.26
C ALA A 99 -11.78 11.37 -0.38
N ILE A 100 -10.73 12.00 -0.94
CA ILE A 100 -9.37 11.42 -1.01
C ILE A 100 -8.85 11.12 0.39
N TYR A 101 -8.96 12.07 1.31
CA TYR A 101 -8.48 11.91 2.68
C TYR A 101 -9.22 10.79 3.42
N LYS A 102 -10.55 10.74 3.24
CA LYS A 102 -11.36 9.64 3.79
C LYS A 102 -10.91 8.28 3.26
N ILE A 103 -10.65 8.15 1.97
CA ILE A 103 -10.18 6.90 1.36
C ILE A 103 -8.84 6.46 1.96
N LEU A 104 -7.90 7.37 2.15
CA LEU A 104 -6.60 7.07 2.76
C LEU A 104 -6.77 6.59 4.21
N GLU A 105 -7.62 7.25 4.99
CA GLU A 105 -7.94 6.86 6.36
C GLU A 105 -8.60 5.47 6.40
N ASP A 106 -9.62 5.24 5.56
CA ASP A 106 -10.34 3.96 5.49
C ASP A 106 -9.39 2.81 5.09
N PHE A 107 -8.47 3.04 4.15
CA PHE A 107 -7.46 2.03 3.77
C PHE A 107 -6.58 1.66 4.96
N ARG A 108 -6.13 2.65 5.71
CA ARG A 108 -5.28 2.45 6.87
C ARG A 108 -5.99 1.69 7.98
N LEU A 109 -7.20 2.11 8.31
CA LEU A 109 -8.04 1.46 9.31
C LEU A 109 -8.35 0.00 8.92
N ASN A 110 -8.64 -0.27 7.65
CA ASN A 110 -8.89 -1.60 7.17
C ASN A 110 -7.66 -2.51 7.27
N LEU A 111 -6.47 -2.00 6.92
CA LEU A 111 -5.22 -2.75 7.11
C LEU A 111 -4.99 -3.11 8.57
N GLN A 112 -5.17 -2.18 9.50
CA GLN A 112 -5.03 -2.46 10.92
C GLN A 112 -6.06 -3.48 11.42
N LEU A 113 -7.32 -3.33 11.02
CA LEU A 113 -8.36 -4.26 11.40
C LEU A 113 -8.05 -5.69 10.90
N THR A 114 -7.64 -5.83 9.66
CA THR A 114 -7.46 -7.13 9.02
C THR A 114 -6.13 -7.79 9.39
N LEU A 115 -5.05 -7.05 9.41
CA LEU A 115 -3.72 -7.61 9.66
C LEU A 115 -3.39 -7.71 11.15
N VAL A 116 -3.64 -6.65 11.93
CA VAL A 116 -3.27 -6.61 13.34
C VAL A 116 -4.31 -7.29 14.22
N LYS A 117 -5.59 -6.89 14.10
CA LYS A 117 -6.65 -7.42 14.97
C LYS A 117 -7.11 -8.82 14.57
N LYS A 118 -7.41 -9.03 13.28
CA LYS A 118 -7.90 -10.32 12.78
C LYS A 118 -6.79 -11.30 12.41
N LYS A 119 -5.54 -10.82 12.24
CA LYS A 119 -4.36 -11.64 11.89
C LYS A 119 -4.59 -12.56 10.68
N ILE A 120 -5.23 -12.03 9.64
CA ILE A 120 -5.70 -12.83 8.49
C ILE A 120 -4.51 -13.32 7.63
N LEU A 121 -3.46 -12.54 7.49
CA LEU A 121 -2.25 -12.87 6.72
C LEU A 121 -1.00 -12.41 7.47
N PRO A 122 0.13 -13.08 7.27
CA PRO A 122 1.41 -12.59 7.77
C PRO A 122 1.76 -11.24 7.14
N PHE A 123 2.27 -10.33 7.92
CA PHE A 123 2.66 -9.01 7.44
C PHE A 123 3.92 -8.49 8.12
N ILE A 124 4.61 -7.59 7.45
CA ILE A 124 5.72 -6.79 7.97
C ILE A 124 5.46 -5.32 7.68
N VAL A 125 5.85 -4.45 8.60
CA VAL A 125 5.74 -2.99 8.42
C VAL A 125 7.12 -2.40 8.24
N ILE A 126 7.33 -1.65 7.18
CA ILE A 126 8.60 -1.00 6.86
C ILE A 126 8.39 0.51 6.88
N SER A 127 9.25 1.22 7.61
CA SER A 127 9.30 2.67 7.53
C SER A 127 9.79 3.12 6.14
N PHE A 128 9.09 4.06 5.54
CA PHE A 128 9.53 4.67 4.28
C PHE A 128 10.90 5.35 4.42
N ASN A 129 11.17 5.94 5.58
CA ASN A 129 12.47 6.57 5.86
C ASN A 129 13.60 5.53 5.91
N ASP A 130 13.36 4.37 6.53
CA ASP A 130 14.34 3.29 6.56
C ASP A 130 14.56 2.69 5.18
N LEU A 131 13.49 2.53 4.40
CA LEU A 131 13.60 2.05 3.02
C LEU A 131 14.46 2.98 2.15
N ILE A 132 14.50 4.29 2.43
CA ILE A 132 15.33 5.25 1.70
C ILE A 132 16.76 5.29 2.26
N ASN A 133 16.90 5.38 3.59
CA ASN A 133 18.18 5.65 4.23
C ASN A 133 18.99 4.38 4.51
N ASN A 134 18.33 3.25 4.78
CA ASN A 134 18.89 1.97 5.18
C ASN A 134 18.49 0.84 4.22
N ARG A 135 18.40 1.14 2.93
CA ARG A 135 17.82 0.26 1.89
C ARG A 135 18.37 -1.16 1.92
N GLU A 136 19.68 -1.32 1.98
CA GLU A 136 20.31 -2.64 1.95
C GLU A 136 19.90 -3.48 3.16
N LEU A 137 19.89 -2.89 4.35
CA LEU A 137 19.46 -3.56 5.58
C LEU A 137 18.00 -3.98 5.51
N VAL A 138 17.12 -3.07 5.03
CA VAL A 138 15.70 -3.34 4.84
C VAL A 138 15.48 -4.46 3.82
N LEU A 139 16.18 -4.46 2.70
CA LEU A 139 16.07 -5.51 1.68
C LEU A 139 16.55 -6.86 2.21
N LYS A 140 17.67 -6.91 2.95
CA LYS A 140 18.14 -8.14 3.62
C LYS A 140 17.08 -8.70 4.57
N ALA A 141 16.52 -7.85 5.42
CA ALA A 141 15.45 -8.24 6.35
C ALA A 141 14.20 -8.74 5.62
N LEU A 142 13.81 -8.07 4.52
CA LEU A 142 12.69 -8.50 3.69
C LEU A 142 12.92 -9.85 3.02
N LEU A 143 14.10 -10.06 2.42
CA LEU A 143 14.43 -11.31 1.75
C LEU A 143 14.41 -12.46 2.75
N LYS A 144 15.01 -12.27 3.92
CA LYS A 144 14.96 -13.25 5.02
C LYS A 144 13.51 -13.56 5.43
N TRP A 145 12.70 -12.54 5.66
CA TRP A 145 11.29 -12.71 6.04
C TRP A 145 10.44 -13.38 4.96
N MET A 146 10.82 -13.21 3.68
CA MET A 146 10.20 -13.87 2.54
C MET A 146 10.77 -15.27 2.24
N ASP A 147 11.67 -15.81 3.04
CA ASP A 147 12.37 -17.08 2.88
C ASP A 147 13.25 -17.14 1.60
N PHE A 148 13.88 -16.02 1.26
CA PHE A 148 14.89 -15.92 0.19
C PHE A 148 16.30 -15.74 0.79
N GLU A 149 16.75 -16.70 1.60
CA GLU A 149 17.97 -16.54 2.43
C GLU A 149 19.27 -16.39 1.62
N ASN A 150 19.36 -16.95 0.43
CA ASN A 150 20.58 -16.97 -0.38
C ASN A 150 20.52 -16.07 -1.63
N THR A 151 19.64 -15.08 -1.64
CA THR A 151 19.51 -14.20 -2.79
C THR A 151 20.49 -13.05 -2.67
N GLU A 152 21.40 -12.92 -3.62
CA GLU A 152 22.24 -11.73 -3.76
C GLU A 152 21.34 -10.50 -3.96
N ILE A 153 21.56 -9.47 -3.15
CA ILE A 153 20.86 -8.20 -3.32
C ILE A 153 21.49 -7.52 -4.53
N PRO A 154 20.73 -7.28 -5.61
CA PRO A 154 21.29 -6.55 -6.75
C PRO A 154 21.75 -5.17 -6.28
N ILE A 155 22.88 -4.71 -6.83
CA ILE A 155 23.37 -3.36 -6.58
C ILE A 155 22.28 -2.39 -7.01
N VAL A 156 21.53 -1.91 -6.05
CA VAL A 156 20.47 -0.92 -6.31
C VAL A 156 21.16 0.42 -6.45
N ASP A 157 21.04 1.01 -7.64
CA ASP A 157 21.56 2.35 -7.88
C ASP A 157 21.09 3.30 -6.76
N LYS A 158 22.07 3.99 -6.15
CA LYS A 158 21.83 4.90 -5.02
C LYS A 158 21.07 6.17 -5.40
N THR A 159 20.84 6.38 -6.69
CA THR A 159 20.08 7.52 -7.18
C THR A 159 18.60 7.38 -6.80
N VAL A 160 18.30 7.79 -5.58
CA VAL A 160 16.91 8.15 -5.24
C VAL A 160 16.61 9.40 -6.05
N HIS A 161 15.78 9.28 -7.08
CA HIS A 161 15.24 10.46 -7.75
C HIS A 161 14.50 11.29 -6.68
N LYS A 162 15.17 12.33 -6.20
CA LYS A 162 14.53 13.37 -5.39
C LYS A 162 13.60 14.14 -6.31
N THR A 163 12.41 13.61 -6.57
CA THR A 163 11.35 14.44 -7.13
C THR A 163 11.18 15.63 -6.20
N LYS A 164 11.36 16.83 -6.71
CA LYS A 164 11.04 18.06 -5.95
C LYS A 164 9.61 17.89 -5.47
N ALA A 165 9.42 17.90 -4.15
CA ALA A 165 8.09 17.75 -3.58
C ALA A 165 7.20 18.88 -4.13
N LEU A 166 6.19 18.52 -4.91
CA LEU A 166 5.19 19.45 -5.46
C LEU A 166 4.14 19.84 -4.42
N TYR A 167 4.37 19.53 -3.15
CA TYR A 167 3.47 19.78 -2.05
C TYR A 167 4.21 20.25 -0.79
N LYS A 168 3.50 20.99 0.06
CA LYS A 168 3.95 21.32 1.40
C LYS A 168 3.41 20.27 2.38
N PRO A 169 4.24 19.67 3.24
CA PRO A 169 3.76 18.80 4.31
C PRO A 169 2.76 19.51 5.23
N LEU A 170 1.76 18.80 5.72
CA LEU A 170 0.88 19.30 6.77
C LEU A 170 1.63 19.33 8.10
N ASN A 171 1.29 20.28 8.97
CA ASN A 171 1.68 20.18 10.36
C ASN A 171 0.67 19.32 11.17
N ASN A 172 1.06 18.93 12.39
CA ASN A 172 0.23 18.06 13.22
C ASN A 172 -1.15 18.64 13.52
N SER A 173 -1.26 19.95 13.69
CA SER A 173 -2.55 20.61 13.97
C SER A 173 -3.48 20.56 12.75
N GLU A 174 -2.95 20.74 11.56
CA GLU A 174 -3.68 20.58 10.31
C GLU A 174 -4.14 19.14 10.12
N LEU A 175 -3.25 18.16 10.37
CA LEU A 175 -3.58 16.75 10.28
C LEU A 175 -4.71 16.36 11.23
N ILE A 176 -4.67 16.77 12.50
CA ILE A 176 -5.72 16.49 13.50
C ILE A 176 -7.08 17.03 13.05
N ARG A 177 -7.13 18.19 12.39
CA ARG A 177 -8.37 18.76 11.86
C ARG A 177 -8.96 17.98 10.68
N ILE A 178 -8.13 17.23 9.97
CA ILE A 178 -8.52 16.45 8.79
C ILE A 178 -8.99 15.06 9.18
N LEU A 179 -8.30 14.43 10.14
CA LEU A 179 -8.58 13.07 10.57
C LEU A 179 -9.91 13.00 11.34
N ARG A 180 -10.72 12.01 11.00
CA ARG A 180 -11.93 11.64 11.75
C ARG A 180 -11.62 10.74 12.94
N ASN A 181 -10.56 9.93 12.77
CA ASN A 181 -10.08 8.99 13.77
C ASN A 181 -8.58 9.22 13.99
N PRO A 182 -8.04 8.88 15.18
CA PRO A 182 -6.60 8.90 15.39
C PRO A 182 -5.91 8.08 14.31
N TRP A 183 -4.78 8.60 13.78
CA TRP A 183 -3.99 7.87 12.81
C TRP A 183 -3.49 6.58 13.43
N PRO A 184 -3.78 5.43 12.81
CA PRO A 184 -3.43 4.14 13.40
C PRO A 184 -1.93 3.99 13.60
N VAL A 185 -1.53 3.51 14.76
CA VAL A 185 -0.15 3.18 15.08
C VAL A 185 0.07 1.67 14.87
N TRP A 186 1.12 1.31 14.17
CA TRP A 186 1.50 -0.09 13.96
C TRP A 186 2.20 -0.64 15.20
N PRO A 187 2.06 -1.95 15.47
CA PRO A 187 2.90 -2.60 16.47
C PRO A 187 4.37 -2.37 16.13
N LYS A 188 5.16 -2.06 17.15
CA LYS A 188 6.62 -1.94 17.01
C LYS A 188 7.24 -3.35 16.93
N GLU A 189 6.94 -4.11 15.90
CA GLU A 189 7.71 -5.30 15.59
C GLU A 189 8.93 -4.85 14.79
N SER A 190 10.07 -4.95 15.46
CA SER A 190 11.34 -4.57 14.86
C SER A 190 11.72 -5.62 13.81
N TYR A 191 11.65 -5.26 12.55
CA TYR A 191 12.21 -6.07 11.45
C TYR A 191 13.76 -6.01 11.42
N LEU A 192 14.36 -5.30 12.38
CA LEU A 192 15.81 -5.11 12.51
C LEU A 192 16.44 -5.99 13.63
N ASN A 193 15.64 -6.85 14.29
CA ASN A 193 16.16 -7.81 15.28
C ASN A 193 16.57 -9.12 14.62
#